data_56e7261f096b97454c13cc94a12cb6ae
#
_entry.id   56e7261f096b97454c13cc94a12cb6ae
#
_cell.length_a   1.000
_cell.length_b   1.000
_cell.length_c   1.000
_cell.angle_alpha   90.00
_cell.angle_beta   90.00
_cell.angle_gamma   90.00
#
_symmetry.space_group_name_H-M   'P 1'
#
loop_
_entity.id
_entity.type
_entity.pdbx_description
1 polymer ?
#
loop_
_entity_poly.entity_id
_entity_poly.type
_entity_poly.pdbx_seq_one_letter_code
_entity_poly.pdbx_strand_id
1 'polypeptide(L)'
;MEVIDLTQVPAVDNHCHGVTQDQAFEYVTGWRRAFTESADPSMPRDHVTTTSFYRRLIRTLADFLGCEPEEEAVFAARTEKNGRELTHELLLAANVEALLLDTGFPPPEEVFPVPELGQIGDCRAEPMLRLEVLMEDLLAEYDSLEEMREALAAALDDVRGQGYVALKSIAAYRTGLDIREWPREEAEESFHEYRRTAGAGSARLVHKPLLDTLLHVTFAQASRQEIPVQFHVGYGDADTDLLLGNPLYLRPVLQRPDYRGMPVVLLHECYPYTRQGGYLAAVYENAYLDLSYGIPLLGYGEMLSFTRAALGVAPS
;
A
#
# COMPACT_ATOMS: atom_id res chain seq x y z
N MET A 1 -11.48 6.68 -32.11
CA MET A 1 -11.60 6.90 -30.67
C MET A 1 -10.83 8.17 -30.36
N GLU A 2 -11.48 9.10 -29.73
CA GLU A 2 -10.82 10.31 -29.23
C GLU A 2 -9.87 9.89 -28.10
N VAL A 3 -8.62 10.32 -28.18
CA VAL A 3 -7.62 10.06 -27.10
C VAL A 3 -7.73 11.23 -26.13
N ILE A 4 -7.99 10.92 -24.88
CA ILE A 4 -7.98 11.93 -23.82
C ILE A 4 -6.52 12.11 -23.37
N ASP A 5 -6.00 13.31 -23.53
CA ASP A 5 -4.67 13.67 -23.03
C ASP A 5 -4.78 14.12 -21.55
N LEU A 6 -4.18 13.35 -20.66
CA LEU A 6 -4.14 13.63 -19.23
C LEU A 6 -2.78 14.17 -18.76
N THR A 7 -1.82 14.42 -19.66
CA THR A 7 -0.44 14.83 -19.28
C THR A 7 -0.38 16.15 -18.53
N GLN A 8 -1.40 17.00 -18.68
CA GLN A 8 -1.49 18.30 -17.99
C GLN A 8 -2.38 18.25 -16.74
N VAL A 9 -2.96 17.10 -16.43
CA VAL A 9 -3.77 16.93 -15.21
C VAL A 9 -2.84 16.60 -14.04
N PRO A 10 -2.86 17.39 -12.95
CA PRO A 10 -2.05 17.07 -11.78
C PRO A 10 -2.43 15.71 -11.21
N ALA A 11 -1.43 14.92 -10.86
CA ALA A 11 -1.61 13.59 -10.30
C ALA A 11 -1.62 13.63 -8.77
N VAL A 12 -2.59 12.94 -8.16
CA VAL A 12 -2.55 12.60 -6.74
C VAL A 12 -2.14 11.14 -6.63
N ASP A 13 -0.96 10.88 -6.07
CA ASP A 13 -0.58 9.52 -5.72
C ASP A 13 -1.28 9.14 -4.41
N ASN A 14 -2.37 8.42 -4.57
CA ASN A 14 -3.26 8.03 -3.48
C ASN A 14 -2.62 7.02 -2.50
N HIS A 15 -1.57 6.31 -2.93
CA HIS A 15 -0.86 5.37 -2.07
C HIS A 15 0.57 5.16 -2.55
N CYS A 16 1.51 5.66 -1.79
CA CYS A 16 2.93 5.40 -2.01
C CYS A 16 3.66 5.13 -0.69
N HIS A 17 4.92 4.71 -0.83
CA HIS A 17 5.84 4.54 0.29
C HIS A 17 6.86 5.67 0.35
N GLY A 18 7.52 5.82 1.51
CA GLY A 18 8.59 6.80 1.67
C GLY A 18 9.76 6.54 0.70
N VAL A 19 10.36 7.61 0.22
CA VAL A 19 11.56 7.53 -0.63
C VAL A 19 12.79 7.41 0.28
N THR A 20 13.60 6.38 0.04
CA THR A 20 14.81 6.12 0.84
C THR A 20 15.84 7.23 0.67
N GLN A 21 16.50 7.62 1.77
CA GLN A 21 17.56 8.63 1.78
C GLN A 21 18.81 8.11 1.07
N ASP A 22 19.17 6.86 1.32
CA ASP A 22 20.24 6.17 0.60
C ASP A 22 19.64 5.53 -0.67
N GLN A 23 19.94 6.12 -1.81
CA GLN A 23 19.49 5.65 -3.12
C GLN A 23 20.63 5.01 -3.92
N ALA A 24 21.77 4.79 -3.28
CA ALA A 24 22.89 4.13 -3.90
C ALA A 24 22.65 2.63 -4.04
N PHE A 25 23.01 2.10 -5.19
CA PHE A 25 23.10 0.67 -5.43
C PHE A 25 24.53 0.37 -5.87
N GLU A 26 25.19 -0.52 -5.17
CA GLU A 26 26.58 -0.89 -5.49
C GLU A 26 26.67 -1.61 -6.84
N TYR A 27 25.63 -2.40 -7.17
CA TYR A 27 25.57 -3.18 -8.40
C TYR A 27 24.20 -3.09 -9.07
N VAL A 28 24.18 -3.19 -10.38
CA VAL A 28 22.94 -3.23 -11.18
C VAL A 28 21.99 -4.35 -10.75
N THR A 29 22.51 -5.48 -10.30
CA THR A 29 21.68 -6.59 -9.79
C THR A 29 20.94 -6.20 -8.49
N GLY A 30 21.59 -5.40 -7.63
CA GLY A 30 20.92 -4.83 -6.44
C GLY A 30 19.78 -3.89 -6.84
N TRP A 31 20.01 -3.05 -7.86
CA TRP A 31 18.97 -2.17 -8.40
C TRP A 31 17.79 -2.96 -9.01
N ARG A 32 18.07 -4.05 -9.75
CA ARG A 32 17.00 -4.93 -10.28
C ARG A 32 16.07 -5.50 -9.21
N ARG A 33 16.58 -5.65 -7.99
CA ARG A 33 15.78 -6.15 -6.87
C ARG A 33 14.55 -5.26 -6.56
N ALA A 34 14.66 -3.96 -6.80
CA ALA A 34 13.57 -3.02 -6.61
C ALA A 34 12.40 -3.22 -7.60
N PHE A 35 12.54 -4.10 -8.60
CA PHE A 35 11.56 -4.31 -9.67
C PHE A 35 10.99 -5.73 -9.70
N THR A 36 11.01 -6.43 -8.57
CA THR A 36 10.41 -7.76 -8.41
C THR A 36 9.91 -7.95 -6.99
N GLU A 37 8.74 -8.54 -6.85
CA GLU A 37 8.16 -8.95 -5.57
C GLU A 37 8.72 -10.30 -5.08
N SER A 38 9.54 -10.97 -5.89
CA SER A 38 10.10 -12.27 -5.53
C SER A 38 11.20 -12.15 -4.48
N ALA A 39 11.16 -12.99 -3.46
CA ALA A 39 12.25 -13.16 -2.51
C ALA A 39 13.41 -14.01 -3.05
N ASP A 40 13.22 -14.72 -4.19
CA ASP A 40 14.23 -15.58 -4.78
C ASP A 40 15.38 -14.77 -5.41
N PRO A 41 16.65 -14.96 -5.00
CA PRO A 41 17.80 -14.23 -5.53
C PRO A 41 18.05 -14.44 -7.02
N SER A 42 17.54 -15.52 -7.62
CA SER A 42 17.64 -15.77 -9.06
C SER A 42 16.82 -14.80 -9.88
N MET A 43 15.72 -14.28 -9.33
CA MET A 43 14.82 -13.36 -10.04
C MET A 43 15.52 -12.07 -10.48
N PRO A 44 16.14 -11.26 -9.60
CA PRO A 44 16.86 -10.06 -10.04
C PRO A 44 18.10 -10.39 -10.87
N ARG A 45 18.75 -11.53 -10.64
CA ARG A 45 19.96 -11.92 -11.37
C ARG A 45 19.66 -12.37 -12.81
N ASP A 46 18.68 -13.24 -13.00
CA ASP A 46 18.53 -14.01 -14.25
C ASP A 46 17.23 -13.68 -15.02
N HIS A 47 16.20 -13.11 -14.36
CA HIS A 47 14.84 -13.04 -14.93
C HIS A 47 14.26 -11.64 -15.07
N VAL A 48 14.52 -10.71 -14.16
CA VAL A 48 13.93 -9.35 -14.17
C VAL A 48 14.13 -8.65 -15.51
N THR A 49 15.33 -8.75 -16.11
CA THR A 49 15.65 -8.12 -17.40
C THR A 49 14.82 -8.62 -18.58
N THR A 50 14.14 -9.75 -18.43
CA THR A 50 13.25 -10.32 -19.46
C THR A 50 11.79 -9.94 -19.31
N THR A 51 11.41 -9.32 -18.19
CA THR A 51 10.03 -8.89 -17.95
C THR A 51 9.63 -7.71 -18.83
N SER A 52 8.36 -7.67 -19.23
CA SER A 52 7.81 -6.54 -20.01
C SER A 52 7.89 -5.23 -19.26
N PHE A 53 7.66 -5.29 -17.93
CA PHE A 53 7.77 -4.15 -17.03
C PHE A 53 9.19 -3.55 -17.08
N TYR A 54 10.20 -4.34 -16.78
CA TYR A 54 11.58 -3.86 -16.70
C TYR A 54 12.09 -3.31 -18.04
N ARG A 55 11.79 -3.98 -19.14
CA ARG A 55 12.16 -3.49 -20.48
C ARG A 55 11.49 -2.17 -20.85
N ARG A 56 10.25 -1.96 -20.41
CA ARG A 56 9.56 -0.68 -20.59
C ARG A 56 10.19 0.39 -19.70
N LEU A 57 10.47 0.05 -18.43
CA LEU A 57 11.11 0.94 -17.45
C LEU A 57 12.45 1.46 -17.98
N ILE A 58 13.34 0.59 -18.50
CA ILE A 58 14.64 1.00 -19.05
C ILE A 58 14.48 2.02 -20.17
N ARG A 59 13.55 1.81 -21.11
CA ARG A 59 13.28 2.77 -22.17
C ARG A 59 12.77 4.11 -21.64
N THR A 60 11.81 4.07 -20.74
CA THR A 60 11.24 5.28 -20.15
C THR A 60 12.28 6.07 -19.36
N LEU A 61 13.12 5.39 -18.58
CA LEU A 61 14.20 6.05 -17.85
C LEU A 61 15.31 6.56 -18.76
N ALA A 62 15.62 5.86 -19.85
CA ALA A 62 16.59 6.34 -20.84
C ALA A 62 16.15 7.64 -21.49
N ASP A 63 14.86 7.71 -21.89
CA ASP A 63 14.27 8.94 -22.45
C ASP A 63 14.30 10.08 -21.41
N PHE A 64 13.97 9.79 -20.14
CA PHE A 64 13.98 10.76 -19.05
C PHE A 64 15.39 11.26 -18.70
N LEU A 65 16.38 10.34 -18.63
CA LEU A 65 17.76 10.67 -18.28
C LEU A 65 18.61 11.15 -19.46
N GLY A 66 18.08 11.06 -20.68
CA GLY A 66 18.79 11.47 -21.90
C GLY A 66 19.98 10.57 -22.26
N CYS A 67 19.87 9.25 -22.06
CA CYS A 67 20.91 8.27 -22.34
C CYS A 67 20.41 7.15 -23.27
N GLU A 68 21.33 6.24 -23.67
CA GLU A 68 20.94 5.10 -24.49
C GLU A 68 19.99 4.14 -23.72
N PRO A 69 19.02 3.50 -24.40
CA PRO A 69 18.02 2.63 -23.78
C PRO A 69 18.59 1.25 -23.44
N GLU A 70 19.72 1.25 -22.79
CA GLU A 70 20.46 0.08 -22.30
C GLU A 70 20.58 0.15 -20.77
N GLU A 71 20.50 -0.99 -20.11
CA GLU A 71 20.46 -1.07 -18.65
C GLU A 71 21.67 -0.39 -18.00
N GLU A 72 22.86 -0.66 -18.50
CA GLU A 72 24.12 -0.13 -17.99
C GLU A 72 24.18 1.40 -18.13
N ALA A 73 23.71 1.94 -19.26
CA ALA A 73 23.66 3.39 -19.50
C ALA A 73 22.67 4.08 -18.57
N VAL A 74 21.48 3.50 -18.41
CA VAL A 74 20.44 4.02 -17.50
C VAL A 74 20.93 3.95 -16.05
N PHE A 75 21.53 2.84 -15.62
CA PHE A 75 22.06 2.67 -14.28
C PHE A 75 23.17 3.68 -13.98
N ALA A 76 24.10 3.88 -14.91
CA ALA A 76 25.18 4.88 -14.79
C ALA A 76 24.62 6.30 -14.68
N ALA A 77 23.75 6.70 -15.63
CA ALA A 77 23.16 8.03 -15.64
C ALA A 77 22.34 8.35 -14.37
N ARG A 78 21.61 7.34 -13.84
CA ARG A 78 20.93 7.44 -12.56
C ARG A 78 21.89 7.63 -11.39
N THR A 79 22.98 6.89 -11.37
CA THR A 79 23.95 6.89 -10.25
C THR A 79 24.74 8.22 -10.19
N GLU A 80 24.88 8.93 -11.30
CA GLU A 80 25.50 10.26 -11.35
C GLU A 80 24.63 11.35 -10.69
N LYS A 81 23.33 11.12 -10.57
CA LYS A 81 22.40 12.12 -9.96
C LYS A 81 22.35 11.96 -8.44
N ASN A 82 22.24 13.10 -7.76
CA ASN A 82 21.90 13.14 -6.35
C ASN A 82 20.47 12.62 -6.15
N GLY A 83 20.25 11.77 -5.13
CA GLY A 83 18.94 11.17 -4.88
C GLY A 83 17.81 12.17 -4.66
N ARG A 84 18.07 13.30 -4.01
CA ARG A 84 17.08 14.41 -3.82
C ARG A 84 16.72 15.05 -5.16
N GLU A 85 17.72 15.34 -5.97
CA GLU A 85 17.54 15.94 -7.29
C GLU A 85 16.75 15.01 -8.20
N LEU A 86 17.12 13.73 -8.24
CA LEU A 86 16.40 12.71 -9.01
C LEU A 86 14.94 12.57 -8.56
N THR A 87 14.69 12.57 -7.24
CA THR A 87 13.34 12.51 -6.69
C THR A 87 12.52 13.73 -7.11
N HIS A 88 13.10 14.93 -7.02
CA HIS A 88 12.44 16.16 -7.48
C HIS A 88 12.08 16.11 -8.96
N GLU A 89 13.04 15.75 -9.80
CA GLU A 89 12.83 15.70 -11.26
C GLU A 89 11.77 14.66 -11.66
N LEU A 90 11.76 13.48 -11.00
CA LEU A 90 10.78 12.44 -11.29
C LEU A 90 9.36 12.85 -10.88
N LEU A 91 9.18 13.44 -9.69
CA LEU A 91 7.88 13.90 -9.21
C LEU A 91 7.35 15.05 -10.09
N LEU A 92 8.24 15.98 -10.49
CA LEU A 92 7.89 17.07 -11.40
C LEU A 92 7.49 16.53 -12.78
N ALA A 93 8.26 15.60 -13.35
CA ALA A 93 7.98 14.98 -14.65
C ALA A 93 6.66 14.18 -14.65
N ALA A 94 6.30 13.60 -13.51
CA ALA A 94 5.04 12.90 -13.32
C ALA A 94 3.87 13.85 -12.99
N ASN A 95 4.11 15.16 -12.91
CA ASN A 95 3.11 16.19 -12.57
C ASN A 95 2.37 15.85 -11.25
N VAL A 96 3.11 15.42 -10.23
CA VAL A 96 2.55 15.04 -8.93
C VAL A 96 2.20 16.27 -8.11
N GLU A 97 0.93 16.41 -7.73
CA GLU A 97 0.42 17.47 -6.85
C GLU A 97 0.41 17.03 -5.38
N ALA A 98 0.16 15.76 -5.13
CA ALA A 98 0.09 15.23 -3.77
C ALA A 98 0.52 13.76 -3.69
N LEU A 99 1.15 13.42 -2.57
CA LEU A 99 1.55 12.07 -2.18
C LEU A 99 0.86 11.68 -0.88
N LEU A 100 0.18 10.54 -0.84
CA LEU A 100 -0.34 9.94 0.38
C LEU A 100 0.58 8.77 0.79
N LEU A 101 1.35 8.97 1.85
CA LEU A 101 2.47 8.12 2.23
C LEU A 101 2.09 7.13 3.34
N ASP A 102 2.18 5.85 3.05
CA ASP A 102 2.14 4.80 4.06
C ASP A 102 3.45 4.81 4.86
N THR A 103 3.40 5.34 6.08
CA THR A 103 4.58 5.55 6.93
C THR A 103 5.05 4.31 7.69
N GLY A 104 4.38 3.17 7.50
CA GLY A 104 4.74 1.91 8.16
C GLY A 104 5.80 1.08 7.43
N PHE A 105 6.22 1.50 6.22
CA PHE A 105 7.29 0.86 5.43
C PHE A 105 7.75 1.80 4.31
N PRO A 106 9.06 1.89 3.98
CA PRO A 106 10.20 1.42 4.78
C PRO A 106 10.26 2.04 6.19
N PRO A 107 11.18 1.60 7.07
CA PRO A 107 11.34 2.21 8.39
C PRO A 107 11.56 3.73 8.31
N PRO A 108 10.99 4.53 9.22
CA PRO A 108 11.06 5.99 9.16
C PRO A 108 12.48 6.57 9.10
N GLU A 109 13.45 5.89 9.72
CA GLU A 109 14.85 6.29 9.73
C GLU A 109 15.56 6.09 8.38
N GLU A 110 15.01 5.30 7.49
CA GLU A 110 15.57 5.02 6.16
C GLU A 110 15.05 5.97 5.07
N VAL A 111 13.94 6.67 5.33
CA VAL A 111 13.26 7.49 4.34
C VAL A 111 13.34 8.99 4.64
N PHE A 112 13.10 9.82 3.63
CA PHE A 112 12.91 11.24 3.86
C PHE A 112 11.66 11.46 4.74
N PRO A 113 11.74 12.30 5.78
CA PRO A 113 10.56 12.72 6.53
C PRO A 113 9.46 13.26 5.60
N VAL A 114 8.20 12.98 5.91
CA VAL A 114 7.07 13.36 5.05
C VAL A 114 7.08 14.85 4.63
N PRO A 115 7.28 15.82 5.57
CA PRO A 115 7.34 17.23 5.19
C PRO A 115 8.54 17.57 4.28
N GLU A 116 9.67 16.87 4.47
CA GLU A 116 10.86 17.05 3.64
C GLU A 116 10.66 16.51 2.23
N LEU A 117 10.01 15.34 2.09
CA LEU A 117 9.68 14.78 0.79
C LEU A 117 8.73 15.70 0.01
N GLY A 118 7.75 16.31 0.67
CA GLY A 118 6.88 17.32 0.06
C GLY A 118 7.68 18.54 -0.44
N GLN A 119 8.68 19.00 0.31
CA GLN A 119 9.58 20.09 -0.14
C GLN A 119 10.45 19.66 -1.31
N ILE A 120 10.98 18.44 -1.30
CA ILE A 120 11.77 17.89 -2.41
C ILE A 120 10.92 17.83 -3.69
N GLY A 121 9.68 17.34 -3.59
CA GLY A 121 8.77 17.13 -4.71
C GLY A 121 8.05 18.39 -5.19
N ASP A 122 8.14 19.51 -4.45
CA ASP A 122 7.29 20.69 -4.64
C ASP A 122 5.79 20.32 -4.72
N CYS A 123 5.37 19.41 -3.84
CA CYS A 123 4.02 18.86 -3.78
C CYS A 123 3.55 18.70 -2.32
N ARG A 124 2.26 18.44 -2.13
CA ARG A 124 1.76 18.06 -0.80
C ARG A 124 2.19 16.62 -0.49
N ALA A 125 2.62 16.38 0.74
CA ALA A 125 2.94 15.05 1.21
C ALA A 125 2.21 14.82 2.55
N GLU A 126 1.35 13.82 2.59
CA GLU A 126 0.45 13.55 3.71
C GLU A 126 0.66 12.12 4.24
N PRO A 127 0.84 11.93 5.54
CA PRO A 127 1.07 10.60 6.09
C PRO A 127 -0.23 9.80 6.26
N MET A 128 -0.10 8.49 6.06
CA MET A 128 -1.11 7.50 6.44
C MET A 128 -0.57 6.61 7.55
N LEU A 129 -1.44 6.24 8.50
CA LEU A 129 -1.08 5.40 9.62
C LEU A 129 -1.26 3.92 9.27
N ARG A 130 -0.18 3.12 9.34
CA ARG A 130 -0.25 1.68 9.17
C ARG A 130 -0.76 1.00 10.43
N LEU A 131 -1.92 0.37 10.31
CA LEU A 131 -2.65 -0.21 11.45
C LEU A 131 -1.90 -1.33 12.15
N GLU A 132 -1.34 -2.25 11.38
CA GLU A 132 -0.66 -3.41 11.94
C GLU A 132 0.59 -3.01 12.73
N VAL A 133 1.32 -1.96 12.33
CA VAL A 133 2.44 -1.43 13.10
C VAL A 133 1.96 -0.84 14.43
N LEU A 134 0.94 0.02 14.40
CA LEU A 134 0.34 0.55 15.62
C LEU A 134 -0.16 -0.56 16.55
N MET A 135 -0.81 -1.59 15.99
CA MET A 135 -1.31 -2.72 16.77
C MET A 135 -0.17 -3.53 17.38
N GLU A 136 0.90 -3.79 16.63
CA GLU A 136 2.09 -4.53 17.09
C GLU A 136 2.81 -3.76 18.21
N ASP A 137 2.93 -2.44 18.12
CA ASP A 137 3.50 -1.57 19.16
C ASP A 137 2.66 -1.61 20.45
N LEU A 138 1.34 -1.41 20.35
CA LEU A 138 0.45 -1.46 21.50
C LEU A 138 0.39 -2.86 22.13
N LEU A 139 0.42 -3.92 21.34
CA LEU A 139 0.46 -5.30 21.85
C LEU A 139 1.71 -5.59 22.69
N ALA A 140 2.79 -4.87 22.47
CA ALA A 140 3.99 -4.98 23.30
C ALA A 140 3.83 -4.31 24.68
N GLU A 141 2.93 -3.32 24.81
CA GLU A 141 2.77 -2.49 26.01
C GLU A 141 1.70 -3.00 26.98
N TYR A 142 0.64 -3.67 26.49
CA TYR A 142 -0.52 -4.03 27.31
C TYR A 142 -0.59 -5.52 27.60
N ASP A 143 -1.03 -5.88 28.82
CA ASP A 143 -1.07 -7.25 29.33
C ASP A 143 -2.44 -7.92 29.19
N SER A 144 -3.49 -7.16 28.82
CA SER A 144 -4.82 -7.70 28.58
C SER A 144 -5.40 -7.24 27.23
N LEU A 145 -6.21 -8.08 26.60
CA LEU A 145 -6.89 -7.74 25.35
C LEU A 145 -7.81 -6.53 25.50
N GLU A 146 -8.48 -6.41 26.67
CA GLU A 146 -9.41 -5.29 26.90
C GLU A 146 -8.66 -3.95 26.99
N GLU A 147 -7.57 -3.88 27.77
CA GLU A 147 -6.73 -2.68 27.85
C GLU A 147 -6.14 -2.33 26.49
N MET A 148 -5.69 -3.34 25.73
CA MET A 148 -5.19 -3.16 24.36
C MET A 148 -6.27 -2.57 23.43
N ARG A 149 -7.50 -3.05 23.49
CA ARG A 149 -8.62 -2.55 22.68
C ARG A 149 -8.97 -1.10 23.04
N GLU A 150 -8.98 -0.77 24.34
CA GLU A 150 -9.19 0.59 24.82
C GLU A 150 -8.07 1.53 24.37
N ALA A 151 -6.82 1.09 24.47
CA ALA A 151 -5.66 1.84 24.01
C ALA A 151 -5.68 2.09 22.50
N LEU A 152 -6.02 1.08 21.71
CA LEU A 152 -6.17 1.21 20.26
C LEU A 152 -7.31 2.19 19.90
N ALA A 153 -8.44 2.09 20.59
CA ALA A 153 -9.55 3.01 20.38
C ALA A 153 -9.15 4.46 20.72
N ALA A 154 -8.40 4.64 21.81
CA ALA A 154 -7.89 5.97 22.22
C ALA A 154 -6.83 6.51 21.25
N ALA A 155 -5.91 5.67 20.78
CA ALA A 155 -4.90 6.04 19.79
C ALA A 155 -5.51 6.47 18.45
N LEU A 156 -6.69 5.96 18.12
CA LEU A 156 -7.44 6.28 16.90
C LEU A 156 -8.58 7.31 17.12
N ASP A 157 -8.65 7.97 18.28
CA ASP A 157 -9.78 8.88 18.60
C ASP A 157 -9.79 10.16 17.76
N ASP A 158 -8.61 10.68 17.38
CA ASP A 158 -8.45 11.88 16.54
C ASP A 158 -7.31 11.69 15.54
N VAL A 159 -7.55 10.86 14.51
CA VAL A 159 -6.55 10.52 13.49
C VAL A 159 -6.09 11.77 12.71
N ARG A 160 -7.04 12.66 12.36
CA ARG A 160 -6.69 13.90 11.65
C ARG A 160 -5.94 14.91 12.52
N GLY A 161 -6.31 15.04 13.78
CA GLY A 161 -5.60 15.90 14.72
C GLY A 161 -4.18 15.44 14.99
N GLN A 162 -3.89 14.15 14.82
CA GLN A 162 -2.55 13.57 14.84
C GLN A 162 -1.78 13.78 13.53
N GLY A 163 -2.41 14.36 12.51
CA GLY A 163 -1.79 14.69 11.22
C GLY A 163 -1.90 13.60 10.15
N TYR A 164 -2.62 12.50 10.39
CA TYR A 164 -2.83 11.46 9.39
C TYR A 164 -4.09 11.71 8.57
N VAL A 165 -4.04 11.45 7.25
CA VAL A 165 -5.16 11.64 6.34
C VAL A 165 -5.96 10.36 6.05
N ALA A 166 -5.36 9.20 6.30
CA ALA A 166 -5.96 7.89 6.12
C ALA A 166 -5.30 6.84 7.00
N LEU A 167 -5.94 5.68 7.09
CA LEU A 167 -5.39 4.47 7.70
C LEU A 167 -5.03 3.48 6.60
N LYS A 168 -3.99 2.67 6.82
CA LYS A 168 -3.58 1.60 5.90
C LYS A 168 -3.58 0.26 6.61
N SER A 169 -4.21 -0.74 6.01
CA SER A 169 -4.14 -2.13 6.46
C SER A 169 -3.42 -3.02 5.46
N ILE A 170 -2.59 -3.89 5.99
CA ILE A 170 -1.92 -4.98 5.29
C ILE A 170 -2.40 -6.36 5.75
N ALA A 171 -3.66 -6.45 6.16
CA ALA A 171 -4.27 -7.72 6.60
C ALA A 171 -4.13 -8.83 5.55
N ALA A 172 -4.09 -8.50 4.25
CA ALA A 172 -3.83 -9.44 3.16
C ALA A 172 -2.50 -10.20 3.34
N TYR A 173 -1.46 -9.54 3.88
CA TYR A 173 -0.16 -10.15 4.18
C TYR A 173 -0.09 -10.83 5.54
N ARG A 174 -1.15 -10.77 6.34
CA ARG A 174 -1.18 -11.31 7.70
C ARG A 174 -2.08 -12.53 7.79
N THR A 175 -3.39 -12.31 7.66
CA THR A 175 -4.40 -13.35 7.87
C THR A 175 -5.46 -13.37 6.76
N GLY A 176 -5.31 -12.54 5.74
CA GLY A 176 -6.24 -12.39 4.63
C GLY A 176 -7.37 -11.40 4.91
N LEU A 177 -8.18 -11.14 3.87
CA LEU A 177 -9.25 -10.13 3.88
C LEU A 177 -10.60 -10.65 4.40
N ASP A 178 -10.71 -11.93 4.78
CA ASP A 178 -11.91 -12.50 5.38
C ASP A 178 -12.00 -12.12 6.86
N ILE A 179 -12.23 -10.83 7.12
CA ILE A 179 -12.27 -10.24 8.47
C ILE A 179 -13.60 -10.58 9.14
N ARG A 180 -13.55 -11.30 10.25
CA ARG A 180 -14.71 -11.87 10.96
C ARG A 180 -14.83 -11.33 12.37
N GLU A 181 -16.05 -11.41 12.92
CA GLU A 181 -16.24 -11.36 14.37
C GLU A 181 -15.90 -12.70 14.99
N TRP A 182 -15.20 -12.65 16.11
CA TRP A 182 -14.77 -13.82 16.87
C TRP A 182 -15.36 -13.82 18.25
N PRO A 183 -15.70 -14.99 18.82
CA PRO A 183 -16.00 -15.10 20.24
C PRO A 183 -14.88 -14.49 21.08
N ARG A 184 -15.26 -13.86 22.20
CA ARG A 184 -14.29 -13.19 23.08
C ARG A 184 -13.19 -14.14 23.55
N GLU A 185 -13.56 -15.36 23.89
CA GLU A 185 -12.64 -16.40 24.38
C GLU A 185 -11.58 -16.74 23.32
N GLU A 186 -11.96 -16.84 22.05
CA GLU A 186 -11.01 -17.12 20.96
C GLU A 186 -10.06 -15.95 20.69
N ALA A 187 -10.56 -14.72 20.81
CA ALA A 187 -9.73 -13.52 20.69
C ALA A 187 -8.74 -13.39 21.87
N GLU A 188 -9.17 -13.69 23.10
CA GLU A 188 -8.31 -13.70 24.30
C GLU A 188 -7.24 -14.81 24.21
N GLU A 189 -7.61 -16.02 23.78
CA GLU A 189 -6.65 -17.10 23.55
C GLU A 189 -5.59 -16.70 22.51
N SER A 190 -6.04 -16.09 21.41
CA SER A 190 -5.19 -15.59 20.33
C SER A 190 -4.25 -14.47 20.81
N PHE A 191 -4.72 -13.58 21.70
CA PHE A 191 -3.90 -12.57 22.37
C PHE A 191 -2.80 -13.19 23.23
N HIS A 192 -3.15 -14.17 24.05
CA HIS A 192 -2.16 -14.87 24.88
C HIS A 192 -1.14 -15.68 24.05
N GLU A 193 -1.56 -16.21 22.91
CA GLU A 193 -0.66 -16.88 21.98
C GLU A 193 0.34 -15.88 21.36
N TYR A 194 -0.14 -14.73 20.90
CA TYR A 194 0.70 -13.66 20.41
C TYR A 194 1.76 -13.24 21.47
N ARG A 195 1.32 -12.98 22.70
CA ARG A 195 2.22 -12.59 23.81
C ARG A 195 3.29 -13.64 24.11
N ARG A 196 2.95 -14.93 24.04
CA ARG A 196 3.93 -16.02 24.21
C ARG A 196 4.96 -16.05 23.07
N THR A 197 4.54 -15.77 21.85
CA THR A 197 5.40 -15.77 20.66
C THR A 197 6.31 -14.54 20.61
N ALA A 198 5.79 -13.37 20.93
CA ALA A 198 6.53 -12.11 20.93
C ALA A 198 7.55 -12.02 22.08
N GLY A 199 7.32 -12.71 23.20
CA GLY A 199 8.16 -12.58 24.39
C GLY A 199 8.13 -11.16 24.95
N ALA A 200 9.32 -10.54 25.14
CA ALA A 200 9.45 -9.18 25.66
C ALA A 200 9.46 -8.08 24.59
N GLY A 201 9.27 -8.45 23.33
CA GLY A 201 9.28 -7.52 22.20
C GLY A 201 7.98 -7.49 21.42
N SER A 202 7.97 -6.82 20.26
CA SER A 202 6.91 -6.94 19.28
C SER A 202 7.18 -8.11 18.32
N ALA A 203 6.12 -8.71 17.82
CA ALA A 203 6.19 -9.74 16.79
C ALA A 203 5.17 -9.44 15.69
N ARG A 204 5.40 -10.00 14.51
CA ARG A 204 4.46 -9.88 13.40
C ARG A 204 3.09 -10.44 13.79
N LEU A 205 2.06 -9.61 13.70
CA LEU A 205 0.68 -9.97 14.07
C LEU A 205 0.04 -10.83 12.96
N VAL A 206 0.09 -12.17 13.15
CA VAL A 206 -0.46 -13.18 12.23
C VAL A 206 -1.54 -14.05 12.88
N HIS A 207 -2.06 -13.62 14.01
CA HIS A 207 -3.06 -14.31 14.80
C HIS A 207 -4.45 -13.81 14.40
N LYS A 208 -5.15 -14.58 13.58
CA LYS A 208 -6.37 -14.15 12.92
C LYS A 208 -7.48 -13.66 13.86
N PRO A 209 -7.90 -14.38 14.93
CA PRO A 209 -8.92 -13.89 15.84
C PRO A 209 -8.55 -12.56 16.51
N LEU A 210 -7.28 -12.38 16.84
CA LEU A 210 -6.78 -11.14 17.43
C LEU A 210 -6.79 -9.99 16.42
N LEU A 211 -6.18 -10.18 15.25
CA LEU A 211 -6.11 -9.13 14.23
C LEU A 211 -7.51 -8.68 13.79
N ASP A 212 -8.39 -9.62 13.49
CA ASP A 212 -9.77 -9.30 13.10
C ASP A 212 -10.49 -8.50 14.19
N THR A 213 -10.33 -8.89 15.47
CA THR A 213 -10.92 -8.17 16.62
C THR A 213 -10.42 -6.73 16.70
N LEU A 214 -9.12 -6.50 16.53
CA LEU A 214 -8.52 -5.16 16.55
C LEU A 214 -8.93 -4.34 15.32
N LEU A 215 -9.06 -4.95 14.16
CA LEU A 215 -9.58 -4.30 12.96
C LEU A 215 -11.03 -3.83 13.16
N HIS A 216 -11.89 -4.60 13.84
CA HIS A 216 -13.25 -4.16 14.16
C HIS A 216 -13.28 -2.95 15.10
N VAL A 217 -12.36 -2.83 16.07
CA VAL A 217 -12.16 -1.61 16.87
C VAL A 217 -11.79 -0.43 15.96
N THR A 218 -10.84 -0.65 15.06
CA THR A 218 -10.38 0.37 14.10
C THR A 218 -11.51 0.84 13.19
N PHE A 219 -12.31 -0.08 12.63
CA PHE A 219 -13.39 0.28 11.71
C PHE A 219 -14.48 1.13 12.39
N ALA A 220 -14.77 0.86 13.65
CA ALA A 220 -15.69 1.69 14.42
C ALA A 220 -15.16 3.12 14.59
N GLN A 221 -13.87 3.29 14.88
CA GLN A 221 -13.24 4.61 15.00
C GLN A 221 -13.15 5.33 13.64
N ALA A 222 -12.75 4.62 12.59
CA ALA A 222 -12.66 5.16 11.24
C ALA A 222 -14.03 5.62 10.72
N SER A 223 -15.08 4.82 10.95
CA SER A 223 -16.45 5.17 10.56
C SER A 223 -16.96 6.41 11.25
N ARG A 224 -16.72 6.55 12.58
CA ARG A 224 -17.14 7.72 13.36
C ARG A 224 -16.51 9.02 12.87
N GLN A 225 -15.27 8.95 12.38
CA GLN A 225 -14.49 10.11 11.93
C GLN A 225 -14.49 10.30 10.41
N GLU A 226 -15.16 9.42 9.68
CA GLU A 226 -15.14 9.39 8.21
C GLU A 226 -13.68 9.34 7.66
N ILE A 227 -12.81 8.58 8.33
CA ILE A 227 -11.41 8.38 7.91
C ILE A 227 -11.34 7.20 6.94
N PRO A 228 -10.71 7.37 5.75
CA PRO A 228 -10.50 6.28 4.82
C PRO A 228 -9.60 5.19 5.40
N VAL A 229 -9.95 3.92 5.14
CA VAL A 229 -9.08 2.78 5.37
C VAL A 229 -8.71 2.19 4.01
N GLN A 230 -7.43 2.23 3.70
CA GLN A 230 -6.87 1.62 2.50
C GLN A 230 -6.44 0.19 2.80
N PHE A 231 -6.89 -0.76 2.00
CA PHE A 231 -6.50 -2.17 2.10
C PHE A 231 -5.56 -2.57 0.98
N HIS A 232 -4.46 -3.22 1.32
CA HIS A 232 -3.74 -4.00 0.33
C HIS A 232 -4.65 -5.12 -0.16
N VAL A 233 -4.80 -5.26 -1.48
CA VAL A 233 -5.70 -6.24 -2.11
C VAL A 233 -5.00 -6.88 -3.30
N GLY A 234 -5.13 -8.20 -3.41
CA GLY A 234 -4.62 -8.94 -4.56
C GLY A 234 -3.10 -9.12 -4.57
N TYR A 235 -2.48 -8.79 -5.69
CA TYR A 235 -1.07 -9.03 -5.96
C TYR A 235 -0.14 -8.31 -4.98
N GLY A 236 0.90 -9.02 -4.55
CA GLY A 236 1.94 -8.53 -3.67
C GLY A 236 3.15 -9.47 -3.69
N ASP A 237 3.98 -9.38 -2.66
CA ASP A 237 5.15 -10.24 -2.50
C ASP A 237 4.80 -11.70 -2.15
N ALA A 238 5.84 -12.52 -1.92
CA ALA A 238 5.69 -13.95 -1.66
C ALA A 238 4.94 -14.28 -0.34
N ASP A 239 4.74 -13.30 0.55
CA ASP A 239 3.98 -13.46 1.79
C ASP A 239 2.46 -13.40 1.56
N THR A 240 2.03 -12.97 0.38
CA THR A 240 0.61 -12.84 0.06
C THR A 240 0.01 -14.20 -0.30
N ASP A 241 -1.00 -14.64 0.46
CA ASP A 241 -1.94 -15.66 -0.05
C ASP A 241 -2.96 -14.96 -0.97
N LEU A 242 -2.76 -15.11 -2.27
CA LEU A 242 -3.58 -14.45 -3.27
C LEU A 242 -5.07 -14.84 -3.16
N LEU A 243 -5.39 -16.06 -2.72
CA LEU A 243 -6.78 -16.48 -2.51
C LEU A 243 -7.44 -15.68 -1.39
N LEU A 244 -6.71 -15.45 -0.30
CA LEU A 244 -7.18 -14.66 0.83
C LEU A 244 -7.08 -13.15 0.58
N GLY A 245 -6.33 -12.74 -0.43
CA GLY A 245 -6.25 -11.35 -0.93
C GLY A 245 -7.43 -10.94 -1.83
N ASN A 246 -8.44 -11.78 -2.01
CA ASN A 246 -9.61 -11.48 -2.85
C ASN A 246 -10.50 -10.41 -2.18
N PRO A 247 -10.78 -9.25 -2.84
CA PRO A 247 -11.58 -8.17 -2.25
C PRO A 247 -13.00 -8.57 -1.87
N LEU A 248 -13.58 -9.60 -2.46
CA LEU A 248 -14.92 -10.07 -2.11
C LEU A 248 -15.03 -10.52 -0.65
N TYR A 249 -13.93 -10.86 -0.01
CA TYR A 249 -13.90 -11.15 1.42
C TYR A 249 -14.18 -9.92 2.30
N LEU A 250 -13.96 -8.69 1.80
CA LEU A 250 -14.32 -7.45 2.51
C LEU A 250 -15.83 -7.14 2.46
N ARG A 251 -16.61 -7.90 1.68
CA ARG A 251 -18.05 -7.67 1.56
C ARG A 251 -18.80 -7.62 2.92
N PRO A 252 -18.54 -8.51 3.89
CA PRO A 252 -19.18 -8.42 5.21
C PRO A 252 -18.87 -7.09 5.94
N VAL A 253 -17.65 -6.57 5.81
CA VAL A 253 -17.25 -5.25 6.36
C VAL A 253 -18.03 -4.11 5.69
N LEU A 254 -18.09 -4.12 4.36
CA LEU A 254 -18.81 -3.11 3.57
C LEU A 254 -20.33 -3.11 3.82
N GLN A 255 -20.90 -4.25 4.19
CA GLN A 255 -22.34 -4.39 4.46
C GLN A 255 -22.77 -3.94 5.86
N ARG A 256 -21.82 -3.72 6.78
CA ARG A 256 -22.17 -3.35 8.16
C ARG A 256 -22.67 -1.90 8.22
N PRO A 257 -23.87 -1.66 8.77
CA PRO A 257 -24.39 -0.30 8.93
C PRO A 257 -23.48 0.58 9.78
N ASP A 258 -22.82 0.00 10.79
CA ASP A 258 -21.93 0.70 11.72
C ASP A 258 -20.64 1.20 11.06
N TYR A 259 -20.28 0.67 9.88
CA TYR A 259 -19.06 1.03 9.14
C TYR A 259 -19.31 1.86 7.89
N ARG A 260 -20.55 2.29 7.65
CA ARG A 260 -20.91 3.09 6.45
C ARG A 260 -20.16 4.41 6.34
N GLY A 261 -19.83 5.04 7.48
CA GLY A 261 -19.05 6.27 7.49
C GLY A 261 -17.56 6.07 7.15
N MET A 262 -17.08 4.81 7.07
CA MET A 262 -15.70 4.50 6.74
C MET A 262 -15.54 4.30 5.22
N PRO A 263 -14.86 5.20 4.48
CA PRO A 263 -14.47 4.93 3.10
C PRO A 263 -13.45 3.78 3.07
N VAL A 264 -13.68 2.78 2.23
CA VAL A 264 -12.81 1.62 2.03
C VAL A 264 -12.15 1.73 0.67
N VAL A 265 -10.85 1.89 0.64
CA VAL A 265 -10.07 1.99 -0.60
C VAL A 265 -9.41 0.65 -0.89
N LEU A 266 -9.78 0.06 -2.03
CA LEU A 266 -9.25 -1.20 -2.53
C LEU A 266 -8.03 -0.90 -3.40
N LEU A 267 -6.82 -1.14 -2.90
CA LEU A 267 -5.57 -0.78 -3.55
C LEU A 267 -5.17 -1.74 -4.67
N HIS A 268 -4.23 -1.27 -5.50
CA HIS A 268 -3.47 -2.06 -6.47
C HIS A 268 -4.32 -2.66 -7.58
N GLU A 269 -5.35 -1.90 -8.04
CA GLU A 269 -6.30 -2.38 -9.06
C GLU A 269 -6.99 -3.71 -8.65
N CYS A 270 -6.81 -4.14 -7.39
CA CYS A 270 -7.18 -5.48 -6.90
C CYS A 270 -6.63 -6.61 -7.77
N TYR A 271 -5.58 -6.40 -8.57
CA TYR A 271 -5.13 -7.40 -9.53
C TYR A 271 -4.79 -8.75 -8.84
N PRO A 272 -5.26 -9.90 -9.37
CA PRO A 272 -6.02 -10.12 -10.61
C PRO A 272 -7.55 -9.99 -10.46
N TYR A 273 -8.05 -9.53 -9.32
CA TYR A 273 -9.47 -9.42 -8.98
C TYR A 273 -10.10 -8.07 -9.35
N THR A 274 -9.59 -7.38 -10.36
CA THR A 274 -10.02 -6.01 -10.73
C THR A 274 -11.52 -5.92 -11.02
N ARG A 275 -12.10 -6.95 -11.66
CA ARG A 275 -13.56 -6.98 -11.91
C ARG A 275 -14.38 -7.10 -10.64
N GLN A 276 -13.87 -7.84 -9.66
CA GLN A 276 -14.46 -7.97 -8.33
C GLN A 276 -14.37 -6.65 -7.56
N GLY A 277 -13.22 -5.97 -7.61
CA GLY A 277 -13.04 -4.63 -7.06
C GLY A 277 -13.99 -3.61 -7.68
N GLY A 278 -14.07 -3.60 -9.03
CA GLY A 278 -15.03 -2.76 -9.76
C GLY A 278 -16.49 -3.04 -9.39
N TYR A 279 -16.85 -4.31 -9.20
CA TYR A 279 -18.18 -4.68 -8.71
C TYR A 279 -18.44 -4.10 -7.29
N LEU A 280 -17.49 -4.22 -6.37
CA LEU A 280 -17.66 -3.68 -5.03
C LEU A 280 -17.83 -2.15 -5.05
N ALA A 281 -17.00 -1.44 -5.81
CA ALA A 281 -17.12 0.00 -5.97
C ALA A 281 -18.41 0.44 -6.66
N ALA A 282 -19.02 -0.43 -7.47
CA ALA A 282 -20.30 -0.15 -8.13
C ALA A 282 -21.53 -0.34 -7.21
N VAL A 283 -21.43 -1.19 -6.17
CA VAL A 283 -22.61 -1.58 -5.35
C VAL A 283 -22.53 -1.10 -3.90
N TYR A 284 -21.37 -0.68 -3.42
CA TYR A 284 -21.20 -0.15 -2.07
C TYR A 284 -20.72 1.30 -2.12
N GLU A 285 -21.51 2.22 -1.58
CA GLU A 285 -21.28 3.66 -1.62
C GLU A 285 -19.98 4.11 -0.93
N ASN A 286 -19.47 3.29 -0.01
CA ASN A 286 -18.23 3.52 0.73
C ASN A 286 -17.03 2.71 0.21
N ALA A 287 -17.15 2.05 -0.94
CA ALA A 287 -16.04 1.31 -1.57
C ALA A 287 -15.46 2.08 -2.75
N TYR A 288 -14.15 2.23 -2.77
CA TYR A 288 -13.38 2.94 -3.80
C TYR A 288 -12.32 2.00 -4.37
N LEU A 289 -12.12 2.02 -5.68
CA LEU A 289 -11.10 1.23 -6.36
C LEU A 289 -9.96 2.13 -6.80
N ASP A 290 -8.77 1.88 -6.29
CA ASP A 290 -7.53 2.47 -6.77
C ASP A 290 -7.01 1.70 -7.99
N LEU A 291 -6.53 2.41 -9.01
CA LEU A 291 -6.03 1.82 -10.26
C LEU A 291 -4.50 1.84 -10.39
N SER A 292 -3.79 2.16 -9.30
CA SER A 292 -2.33 2.22 -9.27
C SER A 292 -1.66 0.85 -9.23
N TYR A 293 -0.36 0.78 -9.10
CA TYR A 293 0.52 -0.38 -8.92
C TYR A 293 0.36 -1.51 -9.97
N GLY A 294 -0.83 -1.99 -10.28
CA GLY A 294 -1.05 -2.97 -11.34
C GLY A 294 -0.56 -2.47 -12.71
N ILE A 295 -0.71 -1.16 -12.96
CA ILE A 295 -0.31 -0.52 -14.22
C ILE A 295 1.16 -0.77 -14.60
N PRO A 296 2.16 -0.54 -13.75
CA PRO A 296 3.55 -0.78 -14.11
C PRO A 296 3.88 -2.26 -14.29
N LEU A 297 3.26 -3.17 -13.55
CA LEU A 297 3.58 -4.60 -13.57
C LEU A 297 2.96 -5.33 -14.75
N LEU A 298 1.80 -4.87 -15.22
CA LEU A 298 1.07 -5.52 -16.30
C LEU A 298 1.57 -5.10 -17.69
N GLY A 299 1.43 -5.96 -18.67
CA GLY A 299 1.56 -5.59 -20.08
C GLY A 299 0.44 -4.65 -20.51
N TYR A 300 0.71 -3.74 -21.46
CA TYR A 300 -0.24 -2.71 -21.91
C TYR A 300 -1.64 -3.23 -22.23
N GLY A 301 -1.74 -4.37 -22.93
CA GLY A 301 -3.03 -4.96 -23.30
C GLY A 301 -3.85 -5.40 -22.09
N GLU A 302 -3.20 -6.01 -21.10
CA GLU A 302 -3.84 -6.47 -19.87
C GLU A 302 -4.29 -5.30 -19.00
N MET A 303 -3.40 -4.34 -18.77
CA MET A 303 -3.70 -3.10 -18.07
C MET A 303 -4.93 -2.40 -18.67
N LEU A 304 -4.94 -2.21 -20.00
CA LEU A 304 -6.06 -1.58 -20.70
C LEU A 304 -7.36 -2.37 -20.55
N SER A 305 -7.28 -3.71 -20.58
CA SER A 305 -8.43 -4.61 -20.40
C SER A 305 -9.03 -4.48 -19.01
N PHE A 306 -8.20 -4.50 -17.96
CA PHE A 306 -8.66 -4.40 -16.57
C PHE A 306 -9.19 -3.02 -16.22
N THR A 307 -8.46 -1.96 -16.58
CA THR A 307 -8.92 -0.58 -16.36
C THR A 307 -10.27 -0.32 -17.03
N ARG A 308 -10.44 -0.77 -18.29
CA ARG A 308 -11.74 -0.67 -18.98
C ARG A 308 -12.83 -1.47 -18.29
N ALA A 309 -12.50 -2.65 -17.77
CA ALA A 309 -13.48 -3.47 -17.06
C ALA A 309 -13.94 -2.82 -15.75
N ALA A 310 -13.02 -2.19 -15.01
CA ALA A 310 -13.33 -1.43 -13.79
C ALA A 310 -14.18 -0.21 -14.11
N LEU A 311 -13.75 0.66 -15.03
CA LEU A 311 -14.46 1.87 -15.46
C LEU A 311 -15.81 1.57 -16.12
N GLY A 312 -16.01 0.35 -16.65
CA GLY A 312 -17.26 -0.07 -17.25
C GLY A 312 -18.39 -0.35 -16.26
N VAL A 313 -18.07 -0.49 -14.97
CA VAL A 313 -19.03 -0.85 -13.92
C VAL A 313 -18.97 0.08 -12.71
N ALA A 314 -17.80 0.52 -12.29
CA ALA A 314 -17.63 1.44 -11.17
C ALA A 314 -17.99 2.88 -11.57
N PRO A 315 -18.62 3.66 -10.68
CA PRO A 315 -18.78 5.11 -10.89
C PRO A 315 -17.39 5.79 -10.96
N SER A 316 -17.25 6.74 -11.85
CA SER A 316 -16.02 7.55 -12.03
C SER A 316 -16.09 8.84 -11.24
#